data_8be6ec29e1a4d4eafc8a4840b1e399b7
#
_entry.id   8be6ec29e1a4d4eafc8a4840b1e399b7
#
_cell.length_a   1.000
_cell.length_b   1.000
_cell.length_c   1.000
_cell.angle_alpha   90.00
_cell.angle_beta   90.00
_cell.angle_gamma   90.00
#
_symmetry.space_group_name_H-M   'P 1'
#
loop_
_entity.id
_entity.type
_entity.pdbx_description
1 polymer ?
#
loop_
_entity_poly.entity_id
_entity_poly.type
_entity_poly.pdbx_seq_one_letter_code
_entity_poly.pdbx_strand_id
1 'polypeptide(L)'
;MLNNLRNCFCAFLLLFIYVLLPQQSFAQKVDSTKDVTAKHPKAAKIVKNILYGLSFLHYTDRKKDRILDGAEDFEQFRGKKLNAIHYRSLKPYGVSIENPDSPVTKKAAKFANGIHISTKPKVIRNEILLRVGDTIDPQVMSDMERNIWDKNIFKDQKITLETLPDDTNRVNMNIVTQDLMSWNIVDIIGIKSAAIGIELKNFLGLSQHWNNYISLNYRKDKLWSFHGGYEYRNIASSQVSLNLDYNYDPFVKGLEFYVGRKFYSSQTKWAGYLFANLYKQSAKENNFLASAVPTNVLFNAQALWFPRAYSLPFIKVRKDPNMTYKFIISAKFNRLQYLARPYTRTADNSQSFVNGHSFLVGVGFARWDYFAEQNVNELVATEFFTKGFNSSFLCGLANEEEVGNRYYTAFVGTYAYKIPNFGYFALRGKWGTYIKNEKAQNQVLNTSLLFYSNIINFGKKIFFRQFVRANFNQGWNFAANQDLFLNDQNGGVRGIFLNLLRGERTFSVSIEPNFYAKFKVVGFSGSVFAFADIAMAGSGEGKYFNKLIQGYGLGLRVRNLGLGIDYFDLTFAYYPNLNEAKQKNWNVLVNFSNSRKIGNYAGTLYDSKTMIFQNAPIDDADI
;
A
#
# COMPACT_ATOMS: atom_id res chain seq x y z
N MET A 1 16.70 -30.45 13.14
CA MET A 1 15.58 -29.62 12.65
C MET A 1 16.05 -28.37 11.88
N LEU A 2 16.98 -27.59 12.38
CA LEU A 2 17.49 -26.36 11.74
C LEU A 2 18.25 -26.59 10.42
N ASN A 3 19.00 -27.68 10.28
CA ASN A 3 19.66 -28.04 9.02
C ASN A 3 18.66 -28.43 7.93
N ASN A 4 17.53 -29.03 8.31
CA ASN A 4 16.46 -29.37 7.37
C ASN A 4 15.72 -28.14 6.87
N LEU A 5 15.46 -27.14 7.72
CA LEU A 5 14.84 -25.87 7.32
C LEU A 5 15.76 -25.08 6.38
N ARG A 6 17.07 -25.06 6.61
CA ARG A 6 18.04 -24.44 5.71
C ARG A 6 18.10 -25.15 4.36
N ASN A 7 18.06 -26.48 4.37
CA ASN A 7 18.08 -27.28 3.15
C ASN A 7 16.76 -27.15 2.38
N CYS A 8 15.60 -27.07 3.06
CA CYS A 8 14.31 -26.80 2.43
C CYS A 8 14.28 -25.40 1.81
N PHE A 9 14.82 -24.38 2.48
CA PHE A 9 14.90 -23.03 1.95
C PHE A 9 15.83 -22.93 0.74
N CYS A 10 16.97 -23.61 0.76
CA CYS A 10 17.88 -23.68 -0.38
C CYS A 10 17.26 -24.47 -1.54
N ALA A 11 16.57 -25.58 -1.28
CA ALA A 11 15.85 -26.34 -2.29
C ALA A 11 14.72 -25.52 -2.93
N PHE A 12 14.00 -24.73 -2.12
CA PHE A 12 12.97 -23.83 -2.60
C PHE A 12 13.54 -22.69 -3.47
N LEU A 13 14.65 -22.10 -3.07
CA LEU A 13 15.33 -21.07 -3.86
C LEU A 13 15.82 -21.62 -5.21
N LEU A 14 16.28 -22.88 -5.23
CA LEU A 14 16.66 -23.58 -6.47
C LEU A 14 15.44 -23.87 -7.35
N LEU A 15 14.32 -24.24 -6.75
CA LEU A 15 13.04 -24.44 -7.46
C LEU A 15 12.52 -23.12 -8.05
N PHE A 16 12.66 -22.02 -7.31
CA PHE A 16 12.30 -20.67 -7.76
C PHE A 16 13.12 -20.22 -8.96
N ILE A 17 14.44 -20.44 -8.93
CA ILE A 17 15.33 -20.15 -10.06
C ILE A 17 15.03 -21.07 -11.26
N TYR A 18 14.65 -22.33 -11.01
CA TYR A 18 14.23 -23.26 -12.06
C TYR A 18 12.93 -22.86 -12.75
N VAL A 19 11.99 -22.25 -12.01
CA VAL A 19 10.73 -21.70 -12.54
C VAL A 19 10.97 -20.42 -13.36
N LEU A 20 12.01 -19.65 -13.05
CA LEU A 20 12.40 -18.42 -13.76
C LEU A 20 13.19 -18.67 -15.07
N LEU A 21 13.68 -19.87 -15.29
CA LEU A 21 14.33 -20.21 -16.56
C LEU A 21 13.27 -20.55 -17.62
N PRO A 22 13.37 -20.03 -18.87
CA PRO A 22 12.41 -20.32 -19.92
C PRO A 22 12.37 -21.83 -20.19
N GLN A 23 11.27 -22.46 -19.85
CA GLN A 23 11.02 -23.86 -20.16
C GLN A 23 10.68 -23.98 -21.65
N GLN A 24 11.67 -24.30 -22.47
CA GLN A 24 11.38 -24.91 -23.75
C GLN A 24 10.69 -26.27 -23.51
N SER A 25 9.54 -26.41 -24.14
CA SER A 25 8.64 -27.55 -24.10
C SER A 25 9.35 -28.92 -24.11
N PHE A 26 9.24 -29.67 -23.01
CA PHE A 26 9.39 -31.11 -23.03
C PHE A 26 8.23 -31.74 -22.25
N ALA A 27 7.19 -32.11 -22.99
CA ALA A 27 6.22 -33.08 -22.54
C ALA A 27 6.83 -34.47 -22.66
N GLN A 28 7.45 -34.96 -21.59
CA GLN A 28 7.69 -36.39 -21.42
C GLN A 28 7.47 -36.79 -19.96
N LYS A 29 6.69 -37.88 -19.80
CA LYS A 29 6.42 -38.57 -18.55
C LYS A 29 7.67 -38.69 -17.68
N VAL A 30 7.60 -38.24 -16.44
CA VAL A 30 8.61 -38.57 -15.42
C VAL A 30 7.94 -39.43 -14.36
N ASP A 31 8.33 -40.68 -14.37
CA ASP A 31 8.16 -41.64 -13.29
C ASP A 31 9.36 -41.51 -12.35
N SER A 32 9.10 -41.61 -11.04
CA SER A 32 10.04 -41.80 -9.92
C SER A 32 10.99 -40.67 -9.50
N THR A 33 10.74 -40.26 -8.28
CA THR A 33 11.59 -39.51 -7.34
C THR A 33 12.94 -40.16 -7.08
N LYS A 34 13.95 -39.88 -7.89
CA LYS A 34 15.39 -39.97 -7.51
C LYS A 34 16.23 -39.20 -8.54
N ASP A 35 17.17 -38.35 -8.06
CA ASP A 35 18.24 -37.70 -8.80
C ASP A 35 17.94 -36.50 -9.73
N VAL A 36 17.45 -35.40 -9.19
CA VAL A 36 17.46 -34.11 -9.91
C VAL A 36 18.79 -33.33 -9.76
N THR A 37 19.60 -33.67 -8.76
CA THR A 37 20.89 -32.98 -8.50
C THR A 37 22.06 -33.45 -9.36
N ALA A 38 21.95 -34.60 -10.03
CA ALA A 38 23.05 -35.21 -10.79
C ALA A 38 23.09 -34.81 -12.27
N LYS A 39 22.04 -34.25 -12.87
CA LYS A 39 21.95 -34.06 -14.34
C LYS A 39 22.53 -32.76 -14.90
N HIS A 40 22.73 -31.70 -14.12
CA HIS A 40 23.30 -30.43 -14.62
C HIS A 40 24.26 -29.75 -13.64
N PRO A 41 25.46 -30.30 -13.39
CA PRO A 41 26.40 -29.71 -12.42
C PRO A 41 26.92 -28.31 -12.84
N LYS A 42 26.90 -28.00 -14.14
CA LYS A 42 27.28 -26.67 -14.64
C LYS A 42 26.22 -25.60 -14.31
N ALA A 43 24.95 -25.90 -14.48
CA ALA A 43 23.87 -24.97 -14.15
C ALA A 43 23.79 -24.69 -12.63
N ALA A 44 23.90 -25.73 -11.80
CA ALA A 44 23.97 -25.59 -10.35
C ALA A 44 25.17 -24.74 -9.88
N LYS A 45 26.34 -24.92 -10.56
CA LYS A 45 27.54 -24.13 -10.28
C LYS A 45 27.40 -22.67 -10.73
N ILE A 46 26.76 -22.41 -11.88
CA ILE A 46 26.43 -21.04 -12.34
C ILE A 46 25.48 -20.34 -11.37
N VAL A 47 24.39 -20.98 -10.99
CA VAL A 47 23.42 -20.47 -10.02
C VAL A 47 24.09 -20.21 -8.67
N LYS A 48 24.90 -21.16 -8.19
CA LYS A 48 25.69 -20.99 -6.97
C LYS A 48 26.64 -19.79 -7.06
N ASN A 49 27.33 -19.62 -8.17
CA ASN A 49 28.26 -18.51 -8.40
C ASN A 49 27.52 -17.16 -8.51
N ILE A 50 26.34 -17.11 -9.15
CA ILE A 50 25.47 -15.93 -9.19
C ILE A 50 25.00 -15.59 -7.78
N LEU A 51 24.49 -16.56 -7.04
CA LEU A 51 24.03 -16.35 -5.65
C LEU A 51 25.17 -15.92 -4.71
N TYR A 52 26.36 -16.51 -4.84
CA TYR A 52 27.53 -16.06 -4.10
C TYR A 52 28.02 -14.68 -4.58
N GLY A 53 27.96 -14.40 -5.88
CA GLY A 53 28.25 -13.08 -6.43
C GLY A 53 27.29 -12.01 -5.89
N LEU A 54 26.01 -12.35 -5.69
CA LEU A 54 24.98 -11.48 -5.16
C LEU A 54 25.00 -11.40 -3.61
N SER A 55 25.69 -12.31 -2.92
CA SER A 55 25.81 -12.29 -1.45
C SER A 55 26.54 -11.06 -0.90
N PHE A 56 27.24 -10.30 -1.76
CA PHE A 56 27.86 -9.03 -1.36
C PHE A 56 26.82 -7.91 -1.18
N LEU A 57 25.63 -8.05 -1.77
CA LEU A 57 24.51 -7.15 -1.57
C LEU A 57 23.90 -7.31 -0.16
N HIS A 58 24.70 -7.75 0.81
CA HIS A 58 24.28 -7.88 2.19
C HIS A 58 23.82 -6.52 2.71
N TYR A 59 22.54 -6.45 3.01
CA TYR A 59 21.96 -5.41 3.82
C TYR A 59 22.53 -5.55 5.23
N THR A 60 23.30 -4.60 5.71
CA THR A 60 23.68 -4.54 7.12
C THR A 60 22.42 -4.26 7.91
N ASP A 61 22.05 -5.18 8.80
CA ASP A 61 20.88 -4.99 9.65
C ASP A 61 21.06 -3.72 10.48
N ARG A 62 19.99 -2.91 10.52
CA ARG A 62 19.87 -1.88 11.55
C ARG A 62 20.04 -2.57 12.91
N LYS A 63 20.90 -2.04 13.77
CA LYS A 63 20.91 -2.47 15.17
C LYS A 63 19.48 -2.33 15.71
N LYS A 64 19.02 -3.38 16.35
CA LYS A 64 17.66 -3.72 16.72
C LYS A 64 16.90 -2.71 17.60
N ASP A 65 17.55 -1.68 18.09
CA ASP A 65 17.14 -0.96 19.29
C ASP A 65 16.66 0.47 19.06
N ARG A 66 16.55 0.92 17.79
CA ARG A 66 15.96 2.23 17.54
C ARG A 66 14.48 2.08 17.21
N ILE A 67 13.68 1.93 18.25
CA ILE A 67 12.26 2.29 18.18
C ILE A 67 12.26 3.80 18.03
N LEU A 68 11.75 4.30 16.92
CA LEU A 68 11.51 5.73 16.74
C LEU A 68 10.22 6.03 17.50
N ASP A 69 10.34 6.57 18.71
CA ASP A 69 9.19 6.92 19.54
C ASP A 69 8.54 8.25 19.11
N GLY A 70 8.84 8.67 17.88
CA GLY A 70 8.26 9.86 17.29
C GLY A 70 8.80 11.15 17.93
N ALA A 71 7.92 12.00 18.44
CA ALA A 71 8.29 13.29 19.03
C ALA A 71 9.12 13.15 20.33
N GLU A 72 8.99 12.02 21.05
CA GLU A 72 9.67 11.79 22.33
C GLU A 72 11.20 11.79 22.19
N ASP A 73 11.72 11.31 21.07
CA ASP A 73 13.18 11.32 20.79
C ASP A 73 13.79 12.73 20.78
N PHE A 74 12.99 13.74 20.50
CA PHE A 74 13.43 15.14 20.37
C PHE A 74 13.02 16.03 21.56
N GLU A 75 12.33 15.47 22.57
CA GLU A 75 11.75 16.25 23.66
C GLU A 75 12.80 17.05 24.46
N GLN A 76 13.98 16.47 24.68
CA GLN A 76 15.09 17.14 25.38
C GLN A 76 15.61 18.41 24.70
N PHE A 77 15.28 18.60 23.42
CA PHE A 77 15.69 19.77 22.63
C PHE A 77 14.58 20.81 22.45
N ARG A 78 13.41 20.56 23.03
CA ARG A 78 12.27 21.47 22.95
C ARG A 78 12.65 22.89 23.33
N GLY A 79 12.29 23.85 22.48
CA GLY A 79 12.50 25.27 22.73
C GLY A 79 13.90 25.78 22.39
N LYS A 80 14.88 24.92 22.10
CA LYS A 80 16.21 25.35 21.64
C LYS A 80 16.14 25.87 20.21
N LYS A 81 17.05 26.80 19.85
CA LYS A 81 17.12 27.39 18.50
C LYS A 81 18.02 26.58 17.57
N LEU A 82 17.58 26.40 16.35
CA LEU A 82 18.36 25.75 15.30
C LEU A 82 19.45 26.66 14.80
N ASN A 83 20.72 26.24 14.96
CA ASN A 83 21.91 27.03 14.56
C ASN A 83 22.36 26.67 13.14
N ALA A 84 22.48 25.40 12.81
CA ALA A 84 22.93 24.94 11.50
C ALA A 84 22.28 23.62 11.12
N ILE A 85 22.23 23.35 9.81
CA ILE A 85 21.72 22.06 9.25
C ILE A 85 22.83 21.48 8.39
N HIS A 86 23.28 20.29 8.76
CA HIS A 86 24.28 19.52 8.04
C HIS A 86 23.62 18.31 7.40
N TYR A 87 23.97 18.02 6.16
CA TYR A 87 23.41 16.93 5.41
C TYR A 87 24.51 16.06 4.81
N ARG A 88 24.35 14.74 4.95
CA ARG A 88 25.23 13.73 4.37
C ARG A 88 24.42 12.60 3.75
N SER A 89 24.63 12.34 2.44
CA SER A 89 24.08 11.20 1.73
C SER A 89 25.13 10.09 1.62
N LEU A 90 24.73 8.86 1.92
CA LEU A 90 25.54 7.66 1.81
C LEU A 90 25.06 6.81 0.63
N LYS A 91 26.00 6.16 -0.04
CA LYS A 91 25.72 5.22 -1.13
C LYS A 91 25.04 3.94 -0.60
N PRO A 92 24.33 3.17 -1.47
CA PRO A 92 23.57 2.00 -1.05
C PRO A 92 24.38 0.90 -0.37
N TYR A 93 25.62 0.68 -0.80
CA TYR A 93 26.39 -0.50 -0.42
C TYR A 93 27.73 -0.17 0.22
N GLY A 94 28.11 -1.00 1.21
CA GLY A 94 29.44 -0.97 1.84
C GLY A 94 29.62 0.07 2.95
N VAL A 95 28.62 0.89 3.21
CA VAL A 95 28.54 1.88 4.29
C VAL A 95 27.27 1.72 5.09
N SER A 96 27.19 2.28 6.27
CA SER A 96 25.97 2.35 7.08
C SER A 96 25.89 3.70 7.79
N ILE A 97 24.70 4.01 8.30
CA ILE A 97 24.49 5.25 9.08
C ILE A 97 25.34 5.28 10.35
N GLU A 98 25.54 4.12 10.98
CA GLU A 98 26.38 3.99 12.18
C GLU A 98 27.88 4.12 11.85
N ASN A 99 28.29 3.70 10.65
CA ASN A 99 29.68 3.73 10.19
C ASN A 99 29.77 4.37 8.79
N PRO A 100 29.53 5.68 8.68
CA PRO A 100 29.45 6.39 7.40
C PRO A 100 30.78 6.51 6.66
N ASP A 101 31.90 6.32 7.35
CA ASP A 101 33.26 6.44 6.81
C ASP A 101 33.92 5.09 6.49
N SER A 102 33.16 3.99 6.63
CA SER A 102 33.66 2.65 6.33
C SER A 102 34.12 2.54 4.87
N PRO A 103 35.32 2.00 4.58
CA PRO A 103 35.76 1.83 3.21
C PRO A 103 34.96 0.74 2.50
N VAL A 104 34.54 1.03 1.26
CA VAL A 104 33.86 0.03 0.40
C VAL A 104 34.93 -0.89 -0.19
N THR A 105 35.09 -2.07 0.37
CA THR A 105 36.15 -3.03 -0.04
C THR A 105 35.72 -3.96 -1.18
N LYS A 106 34.46 -4.38 -1.21
CA LYS A 106 33.95 -5.38 -2.18
C LYS A 106 33.81 -4.78 -3.58
N LYS A 107 34.46 -5.41 -4.60
CA LYS A 107 34.45 -4.94 -6.00
C LYS A 107 33.02 -4.73 -6.55
N ALA A 108 32.14 -5.67 -6.27
CA ALA A 108 30.77 -5.59 -6.77
C ALA A 108 29.94 -4.50 -6.08
N ALA A 109 30.21 -4.19 -4.79
CA ALA A 109 29.61 -3.03 -4.13
C ALA A 109 30.10 -1.70 -4.76
N LYS A 110 31.40 -1.65 -5.13
CA LYS A 110 31.95 -0.51 -5.87
C LYS A 110 31.28 -0.32 -7.22
N PHE A 111 31.10 -1.41 -7.97
CA PHE A 111 30.40 -1.40 -9.26
C PHE A 111 28.94 -0.94 -9.10
N ALA A 112 28.18 -1.53 -8.19
CA ALA A 112 26.78 -1.15 -7.95
C ALA A 112 26.65 0.31 -7.50
N ASN A 113 27.55 0.80 -6.64
CA ASN A 113 27.63 2.21 -6.26
C ASN A 113 28.04 3.12 -7.42
N GLY A 114 28.75 2.59 -8.43
CA GLY A 114 29.16 3.33 -9.63
C GLY A 114 28.00 3.65 -10.57
N ILE A 115 27.06 2.73 -10.69
CA ILE A 115 25.85 2.89 -11.53
C ILE A 115 24.66 3.52 -10.77
N HIS A 116 24.81 3.73 -9.46
CA HIS A 116 23.78 4.38 -8.64
C HIS A 116 23.83 5.90 -8.82
N ILE A 117 22.64 6.50 -8.99
CA ILE A 117 22.46 7.95 -9.02
C ILE A 117 22.17 8.43 -7.60
N SER A 118 23.14 9.12 -6.98
CA SER A 118 22.99 9.63 -5.62
C SER A 118 21.90 10.68 -5.50
N THR A 119 21.18 10.65 -4.40
CA THR A 119 20.16 11.65 -4.08
C THR A 119 20.79 13.04 -3.93
N LYS A 120 20.23 14.00 -4.66
CA LYS A 120 20.72 15.39 -4.59
C LYS A 120 20.34 16.04 -3.26
N PRO A 121 21.22 16.88 -2.66
CA PRO A 121 20.93 17.57 -1.40
C PRO A 121 19.63 18.37 -1.40
N LYS A 122 19.22 18.87 -2.55
CA LYS A 122 17.95 19.59 -2.74
C LYS A 122 16.73 18.75 -2.34
N VAL A 123 16.77 17.43 -2.55
CA VAL A 123 15.64 16.54 -2.19
C VAL A 123 15.42 16.55 -0.68
N ILE A 124 16.50 16.40 0.10
CA ILE A 124 16.39 16.45 1.56
C ILE A 124 16.02 17.85 2.05
N ARG A 125 16.65 18.88 1.47
CA ARG A 125 16.33 20.27 1.82
C ARG A 125 14.84 20.58 1.65
N ASN A 126 14.21 20.01 0.64
CA ASN A 126 12.78 20.20 0.41
C ASN A 126 11.90 19.56 1.50
N GLU A 127 12.40 18.55 2.23
CA GLU A 127 11.65 17.91 3.32
C GLU A 127 11.89 18.57 4.69
N ILE A 128 12.85 19.46 4.78
CA ILE A 128 13.15 20.16 6.03
C ILE A 128 12.09 21.25 6.25
N LEU A 129 11.36 21.13 7.35
CA LEU A 129 10.27 22.04 7.71
C LEU A 129 10.74 23.22 8.57
N LEU A 130 11.96 23.15 9.12
CA LEU A 130 12.58 24.16 9.98
C LEU A 130 13.65 24.95 9.21
N ARG A 131 13.82 26.21 9.59
CA ARG A 131 14.87 27.09 9.09
C ARG A 131 15.87 27.39 10.20
N VAL A 132 17.08 27.77 9.84
CA VAL A 132 18.06 28.30 10.79
C VAL A 132 17.43 29.48 11.53
N GLY A 133 17.53 29.48 12.87
CA GLY A 133 16.89 30.44 13.76
C GLY A 133 15.53 30.00 14.32
N ASP A 134 14.86 29.01 13.71
CA ASP A 134 13.59 28.47 14.23
C ASP A 134 13.81 27.72 15.54
N THR A 135 12.74 27.64 16.31
CA THR A 135 12.72 26.89 17.57
C THR A 135 12.39 25.42 17.31
N ILE A 136 13.13 24.53 17.95
CA ILE A 136 12.88 23.08 17.84
C ILE A 136 11.54 22.74 18.48
N ASP A 137 10.67 22.18 17.67
CA ASP A 137 9.40 21.56 18.05
C ASP A 137 9.53 20.04 17.80
N PRO A 138 9.47 19.19 18.83
CA PRO A 138 9.59 17.75 18.70
C PRO A 138 8.62 17.12 17.70
N GLN A 139 7.39 17.64 17.62
CA GLN A 139 6.40 17.12 16.68
C GLN A 139 6.79 17.42 15.22
N VAL A 140 7.33 18.62 14.96
CA VAL A 140 7.83 19.00 13.62
C VAL A 140 9.03 18.14 13.24
N MET A 141 9.91 17.82 14.20
CA MET A 141 11.06 16.94 13.98
C MET A 141 10.61 15.52 13.59
N SER A 142 9.63 14.97 14.32
CA SER A 142 9.03 13.67 14.00
C SER A 142 8.34 13.67 12.61
N ASP A 143 7.60 14.73 12.28
CA ASP A 143 6.98 14.89 10.96
C ASP A 143 8.03 14.94 9.84
N MET A 144 9.16 15.64 10.05
CA MET A 144 10.28 15.68 9.10
C MET A 144 10.89 14.29 8.88
N GLU A 145 11.17 13.57 9.97
CA GLU A 145 11.73 12.22 9.90
C GLU A 145 10.82 11.30 9.09
N ARG A 146 9.52 11.31 9.37
CA ARG A 146 8.53 10.55 8.63
C ARG A 146 8.47 10.97 7.15
N ASN A 147 8.44 12.27 6.83
CA ASN A 147 8.38 12.75 5.45
C ASN A 147 9.58 12.29 4.61
N ILE A 148 10.78 12.23 5.21
CA ILE A 148 11.96 11.68 4.53
C ILE A 148 11.79 10.16 4.29
N TRP A 149 11.26 9.41 5.26
CA TRP A 149 10.95 7.98 5.10
C TRP A 149 9.90 7.72 4.02
N ASP A 150 8.85 8.53 3.96
CA ASP A 150 7.75 8.40 3.00
C ASP A 150 8.20 8.56 1.54
N LYS A 151 9.41 9.09 1.31
CA LYS A 151 10.02 9.13 -0.03
C LYS A 151 10.30 7.77 -0.63
N ASN A 152 10.50 6.75 0.21
CA ASN A 152 10.82 5.38 -0.20
C ASN A 152 12.04 5.25 -1.14
N ILE A 153 12.99 6.20 -1.04
CA ILE A 153 14.26 6.21 -1.78
C ILE A 153 15.46 5.97 -0.86
N PHE A 154 15.24 5.93 0.44
CA PHE A 154 16.28 5.71 1.43
C PHE A 154 16.15 4.31 2.07
N LYS A 155 17.30 3.67 2.20
CA LYS A 155 17.47 2.41 2.90
C LYS A 155 17.39 2.62 4.41
N ASP A 156 18.01 3.71 4.87
CA ASP A 156 18.07 4.11 6.25
C ASP A 156 18.30 5.62 6.36
N GLN A 157 17.92 6.20 7.51
CA GLN A 157 18.15 7.62 7.80
C GLN A 157 18.26 7.86 9.31
N LYS A 158 18.91 8.97 9.66
CA LYS A 158 19.04 9.41 11.04
C LYS A 158 19.08 10.94 11.10
N ILE A 159 18.22 11.51 11.94
CA ILE A 159 18.29 12.91 12.33
C ILE A 159 18.82 12.98 13.76
N THR A 160 19.88 13.74 13.98
CA THR A 160 20.44 13.97 15.31
C THR A 160 20.55 15.46 15.57
N LEU A 161 20.29 15.85 16.81
CA LEU A 161 20.49 17.21 17.31
C LEU A 161 21.65 17.22 18.28
N GLU A 162 22.59 18.14 18.09
CA GLU A 162 23.76 18.31 18.93
C GLU A 162 23.78 19.73 19.51
N THR A 163 23.79 19.83 20.83
CA THR A 163 23.87 21.14 21.52
C THR A 163 25.25 21.73 21.32
N LEU A 164 25.35 23.04 21.06
CA LEU A 164 26.60 23.70 20.91
C LEU A 164 27.33 23.76 22.26
N PRO A 165 28.66 23.54 22.29
CA PRO A 165 29.46 23.63 23.52
C PRO A 165 29.38 25.01 24.19
N ASP A 166 29.36 26.06 23.38
CA ASP A 166 29.41 27.46 23.83
C ASP A 166 28.01 28.07 24.09
N ASP A 167 26.93 27.43 23.61
CA ASP A 167 25.57 27.93 23.81
C ASP A 167 24.58 26.75 23.87
N THR A 168 24.22 26.36 25.09
CA THR A 168 23.31 25.22 25.34
C THR A 168 21.89 25.46 24.85
N ASN A 169 21.50 26.69 24.48
CA ASN A 169 20.20 27.03 23.92
C ASN A 169 20.14 26.87 22.38
N ARG A 170 21.28 26.55 21.75
CA ARG A 170 21.35 26.30 20.32
C ARG A 170 21.74 24.87 20.01
N VAL A 171 21.24 24.38 18.87
CA VAL A 171 21.51 23.01 18.39
C VAL A 171 21.87 23.01 16.91
N ASN A 172 22.79 22.14 16.53
CA ASN A 172 23.02 21.78 15.14
C ASN A 172 22.22 20.55 14.81
N MET A 173 21.61 20.51 13.62
CA MET A 173 20.88 19.38 13.08
C MET A 173 21.75 18.65 12.06
N ASN A 174 22.03 17.36 12.31
CA ASN A 174 22.74 16.50 11.39
C ASN A 174 21.76 15.47 10.80
N ILE A 175 21.64 15.46 9.48
CA ILE A 175 20.79 14.53 8.73
C ILE A 175 21.70 13.62 7.91
N VAL A 176 21.66 12.32 8.21
CA VAL A 176 22.38 11.31 7.45
C VAL A 176 21.36 10.38 6.81
N THR A 177 21.44 10.22 5.49
CA THR A 177 20.60 9.29 4.74
C THR A 177 21.45 8.27 4.01
N GLN A 178 20.97 7.06 3.88
CA GLN A 178 21.56 6.04 3.02
C GLN A 178 20.59 5.71 1.89
N ASP A 179 21.03 5.92 0.65
CA ASP A 179 20.19 5.70 -0.52
C ASP A 179 19.82 4.20 -0.68
N LEU A 180 18.63 3.94 -1.21
CA LEU A 180 18.30 2.68 -1.88
C LEU A 180 18.90 2.68 -3.28
N MET A 181 18.98 1.51 -3.93
CA MET A 181 19.30 1.47 -5.36
C MET A 181 18.25 2.25 -6.14
N SER A 182 18.70 3.15 -7.02
CA SER A 182 17.82 4.11 -7.72
C SER A 182 16.99 3.46 -8.83
N TRP A 183 17.23 2.21 -9.19
CA TRP A 183 16.48 1.47 -10.20
C TRP A 183 16.25 0.03 -9.78
N ASN A 184 15.12 -0.52 -10.21
CA ASN A 184 14.75 -1.91 -10.05
C ASN A 184 14.29 -2.47 -11.40
N ILE A 185 14.52 -3.75 -11.62
CA ILE A 185 13.85 -4.50 -12.67
C ILE A 185 12.63 -5.13 -12.03
N VAL A 186 11.47 -4.80 -12.56
CA VAL A 186 10.20 -5.42 -12.16
C VAL A 186 9.97 -6.58 -13.11
N ASP A 187 9.95 -7.79 -12.58
CA ASP A 187 9.66 -9.01 -13.31
C ASP A 187 8.48 -9.71 -12.65
N ILE A 188 7.37 -9.81 -13.35
CA ILE A 188 6.16 -10.45 -12.89
C ILE A 188 5.87 -11.62 -13.83
N ILE A 189 6.11 -12.82 -13.34
CA ILE A 189 5.79 -14.05 -14.09
C ILE A 189 4.60 -14.71 -13.42
N GLY A 190 3.48 -14.73 -14.11
CA GLY A 190 2.27 -15.43 -13.68
C GLY A 190 1.93 -16.60 -14.61
N ILE A 191 1.00 -17.46 -14.19
CA ILE A 191 0.54 -18.61 -14.98
C ILE A 191 -0.10 -18.17 -16.31
N LYS A 192 -0.63 -16.94 -16.37
CA LYS A 192 -1.39 -16.44 -17.54
C LYS A 192 -0.74 -15.22 -18.20
N SER A 193 0.26 -14.62 -17.59
CA SER A 193 0.92 -13.41 -18.09
C SER A 193 2.35 -13.30 -17.57
N ALA A 194 3.22 -12.68 -18.34
CA ALA A 194 4.54 -12.25 -17.91
C ALA A 194 4.68 -10.75 -18.13
N ALA A 195 5.25 -10.04 -17.17
CA ALA A 195 5.58 -8.63 -17.30
C ALA A 195 7.04 -8.41 -17.00
N ILE A 196 7.66 -7.51 -17.74
CA ILE A 196 9.01 -7.02 -17.48
C ILE A 196 8.98 -5.50 -17.52
N GLY A 197 9.65 -4.88 -16.58
CA GLY A 197 9.67 -3.43 -16.50
C GLY A 197 10.89 -2.88 -15.78
N ILE A 198 11.03 -1.58 -15.88
CA ILE A 198 12.05 -0.79 -15.19
C ILE A 198 11.35 0.22 -14.31
N GLU A 199 11.68 0.19 -13.04
CA GLU A 199 11.28 1.17 -12.05
C GLU A 199 12.49 2.02 -11.65
N LEU A 200 12.40 3.32 -11.82
CA LEU A 200 13.40 4.31 -11.40
C LEU A 200 12.84 5.06 -10.18
N LYS A 201 13.23 4.66 -8.98
CA LYS A 201 12.72 5.25 -7.71
C LYS A 201 13.29 6.63 -7.42
N ASN A 202 14.43 6.96 -8.01
CA ASN A 202 15.13 8.23 -7.79
C ASN A 202 15.71 8.76 -9.10
N PHE A 203 14.85 9.01 -10.09
CA PHE A 203 15.27 9.46 -11.41
C PHE A 203 16.06 10.77 -11.30
N LEU A 204 17.24 10.80 -11.91
CA LEU A 204 18.20 11.92 -11.86
C LEU A 204 18.62 12.37 -10.44
N GLY A 205 18.39 11.55 -9.42
CA GLY A 205 18.66 11.92 -8.02
C GLY A 205 17.71 12.96 -7.44
N LEU A 206 16.53 13.15 -8.05
CA LEU A 206 15.55 14.18 -7.71
C LEU A 206 14.32 13.64 -6.97
N SER A 207 14.37 12.38 -6.50
CA SER A 207 13.21 11.71 -5.87
C SER A 207 11.98 11.67 -6.77
N GLN A 208 12.22 11.64 -8.08
CA GLN A 208 11.17 11.40 -9.06
C GLN A 208 11.07 9.91 -9.29
N HIS A 209 9.87 9.38 -9.28
CA HIS A 209 9.61 7.98 -9.51
C HIS A 209 9.08 7.78 -10.92
N TRP A 210 9.67 6.89 -11.68
CA TRP A 210 9.26 6.55 -13.03
C TRP A 210 9.23 5.03 -13.18
N ASN A 211 8.06 4.50 -13.44
CA ASN A 211 7.84 3.07 -13.66
C ASN A 211 7.28 2.83 -15.05
N ASN A 212 7.84 1.85 -15.74
CA ASN A 212 7.33 1.40 -17.02
C ASN A 212 7.46 -0.10 -17.11
N TYR A 213 6.40 -0.77 -17.51
CA TYR A 213 6.45 -2.19 -17.75
C TYR A 213 5.60 -2.61 -18.94
N ILE A 214 6.07 -3.65 -19.62
CA ILE A 214 5.39 -4.33 -20.70
C ILE A 214 4.96 -5.68 -20.16
N SER A 215 3.71 -6.02 -20.32
CA SER A 215 3.21 -7.36 -20.00
C SER A 215 2.76 -8.10 -21.25
N LEU A 216 3.05 -9.41 -21.26
CA LEU A 216 2.61 -10.33 -22.28
C LEU A 216 1.50 -11.20 -21.68
N ASN A 217 0.37 -11.24 -22.36
CA ASN A 217 -0.74 -12.10 -21.98
C ASN A 217 -0.77 -13.32 -22.90
N TYR A 218 -0.77 -14.54 -22.33
CA TYR A 218 -0.80 -15.79 -23.11
C TYR A 218 -2.19 -16.15 -23.63
N ARG A 219 -3.19 -15.30 -23.44
CA ARG A 219 -4.53 -15.47 -24.02
C ARG A 219 -4.50 -15.14 -25.52
N LYS A 220 -5.20 -15.96 -26.31
CA LYS A 220 -5.11 -16.05 -27.78
C LYS A 220 -5.35 -14.75 -28.57
N ASP A 221 -6.02 -13.75 -28.01
CA ASP A 221 -6.56 -12.65 -28.83
C ASP A 221 -5.76 -11.34 -28.71
N LYS A 222 -4.93 -11.15 -27.68
CA LYS A 222 -4.24 -9.88 -27.42
C LYS A 222 -3.00 -10.08 -26.57
N LEU A 223 -1.85 -9.89 -27.18
CA LEU A 223 -0.58 -10.38 -26.68
C LEU A 223 0.13 -9.46 -25.69
N TRP A 224 -0.08 -8.15 -25.73
CA TRP A 224 0.74 -7.25 -24.92
C TRP A 224 -0.03 -6.06 -24.38
N SER A 225 0.40 -5.58 -23.25
CA SER A 225 -0.01 -4.32 -22.67
C SER A 225 1.20 -3.52 -22.19
N PHE A 226 1.04 -2.23 -22.11
CA PHE A 226 2.04 -1.30 -21.64
C PHE A 226 1.45 -0.42 -20.54
N HIS A 227 2.15 -0.32 -19.45
CA HIS A 227 1.77 0.56 -18.35
C HIS A 227 2.96 1.41 -17.95
N GLY A 228 2.70 2.67 -17.64
CA GLY A 228 3.71 3.57 -17.14
C GLY A 228 3.15 4.59 -16.19
N GLY A 229 3.99 5.01 -15.26
CA GLY A 229 3.67 6.02 -14.27
C GLY A 229 4.86 6.94 -14.01
N TYR A 230 4.56 8.18 -13.74
CA TYR A 230 5.50 9.18 -13.29
C TYR A 230 4.96 9.88 -12.06
N GLU A 231 5.77 9.91 -11.00
CA GLU A 231 5.44 10.59 -9.76
C GLU A 231 6.56 11.55 -9.36
N TYR A 232 6.20 12.78 -9.05
CA TYR A 232 7.11 13.76 -8.47
C TYR A 232 6.54 14.29 -7.15
N ARG A 233 7.12 13.87 -6.05
CA ARG A 233 6.71 14.25 -4.69
C ARG A 233 7.43 15.50 -4.23
N ASN A 234 6.69 16.39 -3.56
CA ASN A 234 7.21 17.60 -2.96
C ASN A 234 7.92 18.54 -3.95
N ILE A 235 7.18 19.02 -4.92
CA ILE A 235 7.66 19.96 -5.93
C ILE A 235 8.08 21.27 -5.23
N ALA A 236 9.35 21.63 -5.32
CA ALA A 236 9.91 22.90 -4.82
C ALA A 236 9.56 23.22 -3.34
N SER A 237 9.60 22.22 -2.46
CA SER A 237 9.27 22.34 -1.02
C SER A 237 7.81 22.72 -0.71
N SER A 238 6.92 22.64 -1.70
CA SER A 238 5.50 22.96 -1.54
C SER A 238 4.70 21.84 -0.90
N GLN A 239 5.28 20.62 -0.82
CA GLN A 239 4.63 19.35 -0.46
C GLN A 239 3.50 18.97 -1.44
N VAL A 240 3.47 19.59 -2.61
CA VAL A 240 2.61 19.20 -3.72
C VAL A 240 3.24 18.03 -4.46
N SER A 241 2.47 17.01 -4.75
CA SER A 241 2.86 15.86 -5.57
C SER A 241 2.09 15.88 -6.88
N LEU A 242 2.76 15.42 -7.94
CA LEU A 242 2.21 15.21 -9.26
C LEU A 242 2.32 13.71 -9.59
N ASN A 243 1.21 13.09 -10.01
CA ASN A 243 1.22 11.74 -10.58
C ASN A 243 0.60 11.80 -11.97
N LEU A 244 1.22 11.09 -12.89
CA LEU A 244 0.74 10.88 -14.25
C LEU A 244 0.87 9.39 -14.54
N ASP A 245 -0.27 8.72 -14.74
CA ASP A 245 -0.32 7.30 -15.07
C ASP A 245 -0.94 7.09 -16.44
N TYR A 246 -0.38 6.20 -17.22
CA TYR A 246 -0.93 5.83 -18.51
C TYR A 246 -0.93 4.31 -18.67
N ASN A 247 -2.01 3.83 -19.22
CA ASN A 247 -2.24 2.42 -19.44
C ASN A 247 -2.65 2.17 -20.89
N TYR A 248 -1.98 1.22 -21.52
CA TYR A 248 -2.35 0.71 -22.83
C TYR A 248 -2.50 -0.79 -22.73
N ASP A 249 -3.67 -1.22 -22.38
CA ASP A 249 -4.10 -2.60 -22.39
C ASP A 249 -5.12 -2.80 -23.51
N PRO A 250 -5.20 -3.98 -24.13
CA PRO A 250 -6.22 -4.25 -25.15
C PRO A 250 -7.65 -4.00 -24.70
N PHE A 251 -7.92 -4.10 -23.42
CA PHE A 251 -9.26 -3.94 -22.84
C PHE A 251 -9.44 -2.59 -22.15
N VAL A 252 -8.37 -2.02 -21.59
CA VAL A 252 -8.41 -0.75 -20.89
C VAL A 252 -7.27 0.13 -21.39
N LYS A 253 -7.62 1.29 -21.94
CA LYS A 253 -6.67 2.34 -22.30
C LYS A 253 -7.00 3.57 -21.49
N GLY A 254 -6.00 4.20 -20.89
CA GLY A 254 -6.29 5.33 -20.04
C GLY A 254 -5.11 6.24 -19.77
N LEU A 255 -5.46 7.43 -19.35
CA LEU A 255 -4.57 8.43 -18.82
C LEU A 255 -5.17 8.93 -17.51
N GLU A 256 -4.36 9.01 -16.48
CA GLU A 256 -4.74 9.54 -15.17
C GLU A 256 -3.77 10.64 -14.76
N PHE A 257 -4.30 11.72 -14.24
CA PHE A 257 -3.58 12.89 -13.78
C PHE A 257 -4.02 13.22 -12.36
N TYR A 258 -3.06 13.36 -11.45
CA TYR A 258 -3.29 13.76 -10.09
C TYR A 258 -2.28 14.83 -9.69
N VAL A 259 -2.76 15.91 -9.11
CA VAL A 259 -1.96 16.91 -8.40
C VAL A 259 -2.55 17.10 -7.03
N GLY A 260 -1.75 16.92 -5.98
CA GLY A 260 -2.29 17.03 -4.64
C GLY A 260 -1.26 17.32 -3.57
N ARG A 261 -1.76 17.83 -2.46
CA ARG A 261 -1.02 18.09 -1.23
C ARG A 261 -1.75 17.46 -0.07
N LYS A 262 -1.07 16.59 0.67
CA LYS A 262 -1.62 15.93 1.86
C LYS A 262 -1.40 16.82 3.12
N PHE A 263 -2.01 16.45 4.23
CA PHE A 263 -1.62 16.96 5.55
C PHE A 263 -0.31 16.29 5.98
N TYR A 264 0.80 16.78 5.50
CA TYR A 264 2.14 16.19 5.64
C TYR A 264 2.81 16.46 7.00
N SER A 265 2.26 17.38 7.78
CA SER A 265 2.75 17.68 9.13
C SER A 265 1.63 18.10 10.06
N SER A 266 1.92 18.07 11.35
CA SER A 266 1.03 18.58 12.41
C SER A 266 0.70 20.05 12.25
N GLN A 267 1.54 20.84 11.57
CA GLN A 267 1.34 22.27 11.35
C GLN A 267 0.66 22.59 10.02
N THR A 268 0.42 21.61 9.16
CA THR A 268 -0.19 21.84 7.86
C THR A 268 -1.62 22.37 8.02
N LYS A 269 -1.88 23.53 7.41
CA LYS A 269 -3.20 24.20 7.43
C LYS A 269 -4.04 23.88 6.19
N TRP A 270 -3.40 23.63 5.05
CA TRP A 270 -4.05 23.43 3.76
C TRP A 270 -3.63 22.09 3.16
N ALA A 271 -4.60 21.38 2.65
CA ALA A 271 -4.41 20.20 1.81
C ALA A 271 -5.35 20.29 0.60
N GLY A 272 -5.35 19.30 -0.26
CA GLY A 272 -6.27 19.23 -1.37
C GLY A 272 -5.69 18.52 -2.56
N TYR A 273 -6.55 18.20 -3.53
CA TYR A 273 -6.11 17.61 -4.78
C TYR A 273 -7.03 17.97 -5.94
N LEU A 274 -6.44 17.92 -7.12
CA LEU A 274 -7.11 17.83 -8.41
C LEU A 274 -6.80 16.48 -9.02
N PHE A 275 -7.84 15.77 -9.41
CA PHE A 275 -7.77 14.50 -10.11
C PHE A 275 -8.54 14.56 -11.41
N ALA A 276 -8.00 14.00 -12.48
CA ALA A 276 -8.69 13.84 -13.75
C ALA A 276 -8.22 12.57 -14.43
N ASN A 277 -9.13 11.83 -15.04
CA ASN A 277 -8.79 10.69 -15.87
C ASN A 277 -9.57 10.66 -17.17
N LEU A 278 -9.06 9.88 -18.12
CA LEU A 278 -9.75 9.52 -19.34
C LEU A 278 -9.48 8.04 -19.61
N TYR A 279 -10.54 7.22 -19.55
CA TYR A 279 -10.44 5.78 -19.77
C TYR A 279 -11.35 5.33 -20.90
N LYS A 280 -10.79 4.46 -21.75
CA LYS A 280 -11.55 3.67 -22.72
C LYS A 280 -11.50 2.21 -22.28
N GLN A 281 -12.65 1.65 -21.98
CA GLN A 281 -12.79 0.27 -21.54
C GLN A 281 -13.58 -0.55 -22.56
N SER A 282 -13.11 -1.77 -22.86
CA SER A 282 -13.78 -2.72 -23.75
C SER A 282 -14.36 -3.88 -22.94
N ALA A 283 -15.65 -4.14 -23.07
CA ALA A 283 -16.41 -5.04 -22.18
C ALA A 283 -16.09 -6.53 -22.28
N LYS A 284 -15.21 -6.97 -23.16
CA LYS A 284 -14.95 -8.40 -23.38
C LYS A 284 -14.35 -9.16 -22.18
N GLU A 285 -13.87 -8.50 -21.16
CA GLU A 285 -13.22 -9.15 -19.98
C GLU A 285 -13.84 -8.87 -18.63
N ASN A 286 -14.72 -7.89 -18.51
CA ASN A 286 -15.41 -7.72 -17.25
C ASN A 286 -16.51 -8.79 -17.14
N ASN A 287 -16.23 -9.85 -16.38
CA ASN A 287 -17.24 -10.84 -15.93
C ASN A 287 -18.40 -10.18 -15.15
N PHE A 288 -18.39 -8.88 -14.99
CA PHE A 288 -19.42 -8.05 -14.39
C PHE A 288 -20.66 -7.87 -15.29
N LEU A 289 -20.46 -7.91 -16.60
CA LEU A 289 -21.53 -7.78 -17.56
C LEU A 289 -21.68 -9.13 -18.28
N ALA A 290 -22.43 -10.02 -17.69
CA ALA A 290 -22.82 -11.31 -18.29
C ALA A 290 -23.70 -11.16 -19.55
N SER A 291 -23.85 -9.95 -20.11
CA SER A 291 -24.57 -9.70 -21.34
C SER A 291 -23.64 -9.77 -22.54
N ALA A 292 -24.04 -10.52 -23.53
CA ALA A 292 -23.32 -10.87 -24.76
C ALA A 292 -23.00 -9.71 -25.71
N VAL A 293 -23.09 -8.46 -25.29
CA VAL A 293 -22.85 -7.29 -26.15
C VAL A 293 -21.47 -6.70 -25.86
N PRO A 294 -20.55 -6.66 -26.82
CA PRO A 294 -19.25 -6.00 -26.67
C PRO A 294 -19.47 -4.49 -26.48
N THR A 295 -19.17 -4.00 -25.29
CA THR A 295 -19.45 -2.64 -24.90
C THR A 295 -18.14 -1.85 -24.84
N ASN A 296 -17.96 -0.88 -25.70
CA ASN A 296 -16.91 0.12 -25.55
C ASN A 296 -17.43 1.26 -24.70
N VAL A 297 -16.80 1.51 -23.58
CA VAL A 297 -17.11 2.62 -22.70
C VAL A 297 -15.95 3.60 -22.72
N LEU A 298 -16.21 4.87 -22.98
CA LEU A 298 -15.27 5.96 -22.82
C LEU A 298 -15.79 6.88 -21.72
N PHE A 299 -15.02 7.09 -20.68
CA PHE A 299 -15.42 7.94 -19.57
C PHE A 299 -14.29 8.82 -19.06
N ASN A 300 -14.64 9.94 -18.45
CA ASN A 300 -13.75 10.74 -17.66
C ASN A 300 -14.32 10.94 -16.26
N ALA A 301 -13.44 10.98 -15.27
CA ALA A 301 -13.77 11.38 -13.92
C ALA A 301 -12.90 12.56 -13.52
N GLN A 302 -13.48 13.47 -12.76
CA GLN A 302 -12.82 14.65 -12.25
C GLN A 302 -13.16 14.79 -10.76
N ALA A 303 -12.18 15.09 -9.94
CA ALA A 303 -12.40 15.36 -8.53
C ALA A 303 -11.54 16.54 -8.08
N LEU A 304 -12.12 17.43 -7.33
CA LEU A 304 -11.46 18.54 -6.67
C LEU A 304 -11.83 18.50 -5.19
N TRP A 305 -10.82 18.49 -4.33
CA TRP A 305 -11.02 18.49 -2.88
C TRP A 305 -10.11 19.53 -2.24
N PHE A 306 -10.67 20.31 -1.33
CA PHE A 306 -9.96 21.42 -0.72
C PHE A 306 -10.31 21.57 0.78
N PRO A 307 -9.53 20.96 1.69
CA PRO A 307 -9.71 21.07 3.12
C PRO A 307 -8.81 22.14 3.73
N ARG A 308 -9.31 22.77 4.79
CA ARG A 308 -8.53 23.65 5.66
C ARG A 308 -8.63 23.18 7.12
N ALA A 309 -7.48 23.02 7.77
CA ALA A 309 -7.37 22.63 9.15
C ALA A 309 -7.10 23.83 10.05
N TYR A 310 -7.81 23.86 11.17
CA TYR A 310 -7.67 24.86 12.25
C TYR A 310 -7.21 24.12 13.51
N SER A 311 -6.12 24.55 14.10
CA SER A 311 -5.66 24.02 15.38
C SER A 311 -6.53 24.56 16.53
N LEU A 312 -6.87 23.71 17.49
CA LEU A 312 -7.67 24.03 18.66
C LEU A 312 -6.78 23.99 19.92
N PRO A 313 -5.96 25.03 20.18
CA PRO A 313 -4.96 25.04 21.24
C PRO A 313 -5.59 25.08 22.65
N PHE A 314 -6.86 25.48 22.76
CA PHE A 314 -7.60 25.54 24.02
C PHE A 314 -8.03 24.16 24.56
N ILE A 315 -8.03 23.12 23.69
CA ILE A 315 -8.31 21.76 24.11
C ILE A 315 -6.98 21.10 24.48
N LYS A 316 -6.57 21.24 25.74
CA LYS A 316 -5.34 20.62 26.26
C LYS A 316 -5.58 19.15 26.58
N VAL A 317 -4.64 18.31 26.16
CA VAL A 317 -4.63 16.90 26.53
C VAL A 317 -3.70 16.70 27.72
N ARG A 318 -4.24 16.18 28.80
CA ARG A 318 -3.54 16.04 30.09
C ARG A 318 -2.28 15.15 30.04
N LYS A 319 -2.17 14.26 29.03
CA LYS A 319 -1.10 13.25 28.94
C LYS A 319 -0.12 13.45 27.80
N ASP A 320 -0.38 14.35 26.86
CA ASP A 320 0.49 14.52 25.69
C ASP A 320 0.39 15.96 25.16
N PRO A 321 1.31 16.84 25.58
CA PRO A 321 1.31 18.24 25.18
C PRO A 321 1.62 18.46 23.68
N ASN A 322 2.14 17.44 22.98
CA ASN A 322 2.54 17.51 21.59
C ASN A 322 1.39 17.30 20.61
N MET A 323 0.31 16.70 21.06
CA MET A 323 -0.85 16.43 20.22
C MET A 323 -1.85 17.58 20.23
N THR A 324 -2.09 18.17 19.08
CA THR A 324 -3.08 19.25 18.90
C THR A 324 -4.34 18.70 18.22
N TYR A 325 -5.50 19.05 18.76
CA TYR A 325 -6.78 18.80 18.08
C TYR A 325 -6.91 19.74 16.87
N LYS A 326 -7.48 19.22 15.80
CA LYS A 326 -7.74 19.96 14.56
C LYS A 326 -9.21 19.88 14.21
N PHE A 327 -9.76 21.02 13.88
CA PHE A 327 -11.04 21.17 13.22
C PHE A 327 -10.78 21.40 11.73
N ILE A 328 -11.48 20.69 10.87
CA ILE A 328 -11.24 20.71 9.44
C ILE A 328 -12.55 21.02 8.73
N ILE A 329 -12.49 22.00 7.83
CA ILE A 329 -13.58 22.33 6.91
C ILE A 329 -13.11 21.95 5.52
N SER A 330 -13.97 21.34 4.73
CA SER A 330 -13.62 20.91 3.36
C SER A 330 -14.76 21.15 2.39
N ALA A 331 -14.40 21.35 1.13
CA ALA A 331 -15.30 21.30 0.00
C ALA A 331 -14.78 20.27 -1.01
N LYS A 332 -15.68 19.52 -1.63
CA LYS A 332 -15.36 18.50 -2.62
C LYS A 332 -16.33 18.60 -3.79
N PHE A 333 -15.76 18.57 -4.98
CA PHE A 333 -16.50 18.44 -6.24
C PHE A 333 -16.07 17.15 -6.91
N ASN A 334 -17.03 16.38 -7.43
CA ASN A 334 -16.77 15.22 -8.26
C ASN A 334 -17.66 15.24 -9.47
N ARG A 335 -17.14 14.71 -10.59
CA ARG A 335 -17.87 14.54 -11.84
C ARG A 335 -17.44 13.24 -12.48
N LEU A 336 -18.41 12.47 -12.94
CA LEU A 336 -18.21 11.30 -13.81
C LEU A 336 -19.02 11.52 -15.08
N GLN A 337 -18.40 11.40 -16.23
CA GLN A 337 -19.03 11.57 -17.51
C GLN A 337 -18.66 10.45 -18.46
N TYR A 338 -19.64 9.78 -19.00
CA TYR A 338 -19.51 8.79 -20.07
C TYR A 338 -19.62 9.49 -21.42
N LEU A 339 -18.51 9.55 -22.16
CA LEU A 339 -18.43 10.16 -23.49
C LEU A 339 -18.90 9.19 -24.58
N ALA A 340 -18.75 7.89 -24.35
CA ALA A 340 -19.33 6.83 -25.14
C ALA A 340 -19.78 5.70 -24.22
N ARG A 341 -20.94 5.15 -24.47
CA ARG A 341 -21.55 4.07 -23.68
C ARG A 341 -22.45 3.20 -24.56
N PRO A 342 -22.84 1.98 -24.11
CA PRO A 342 -23.78 1.14 -24.86
C PRO A 342 -25.10 1.86 -25.12
N TYR A 343 -25.61 1.68 -26.32
CA TYR A 343 -26.86 2.31 -26.72
C TYR A 343 -28.09 1.62 -26.10
N THR A 344 -28.00 0.33 -25.84
CA THR A 344 -29.10 -0.45 -25.25
C THR A 344 -28.96 -0.51 -23.74
N ARG A 345 -29.87 0.16 -23.03
CA ARG A 345 -30.06 -0.01 -21.59
C ARG A 345 -31.01 -1.17 -21.37
N THR A 346 -30.51 -2.30 -20.94
CA THR A 346 -31.38 -3.33 -20.36
C THR A 346 -31.74 -2.90 -18.95
N ALA A 347 -32.91 -3.30 -18.43
CA ALA A 347 -33.36 -2.99 -17.08
C ALA A 347 -32.29 -3.37 -16.00
N ASP A 348 -31.47 -4.36 -16.31
CA ASP A 348 -30.36 -4.81 -15.44
C ASP A 348 -29.11 -3.92 -15.48
N ASN A 349 -28.92 -3.14 -16.53
CA ASN A 349 -27.72 -2.30 -16.76
C ASN A 349 -27.98 -0.81 -16.70
N SER A 350 -29.21 -0.38 -16.44
CA SER A 350 -29.62 1.04 -16.50
C SER A 350 -28.85 1.94 -15.53
N GLN A 351 -28.26 1.38 -14.46
CA GLN A 351 -27.52 2.16 -13.47
C GLN A 351 -25.99 2.09 -13.60
N SER A 352 -25.45 1.31 -14.54
CA SER A 352 -24.00 1.06 -14.62
C SER A 352 -23.20 2.15 -15.34
N PHE A 353 -23.84 2.97 -16.18
CA PHE A 353 -23.16 3.98 -17.01
C PHE A 353 -23.88 5.32 -16.96
N VAL A 354 -24.05 5.87 -15.76
CA VAL A 354 -24.81 7.09 -15.48
C VAL A 354 -23.86 8.27 -15.29
N ASN A 355 -24.11 9.36 -16.04
CA ASN A 355 -23.41 10.60 -15.80
C ASN A 355 -23.83 11.20 -14.46
N GLY A 356 -22.86 11.77 -13.75
CA GLY A 356 -23.16 12.38 -12.46
C GLY A 356 -22.13 13.40 -12.03
N HIS A 357 -22.56 14.30 -11.17
CA HIS A 357 -21.69 15.23 -10.47
C HIS A 357 -22.20 15.48 -9.06
N SER A 358 -21.30 15.84 -8.17
CA SER A 358 -21.67 16.19 -6.80
C SER A 358 -20.81 17.33 -6.27
N PHE A 359 -21.44 18.13 -5.43
CA PHE A 359 -20.80 19.17 -4.64
C PHE A 359 -21.07 18.91 -3.17
N LEU A 360 -20.03 18.71 -2.39
CA LEU A 360 -20.11 18.35 -0.98
C LEU A 360 -19.32 19.33 -0.14
N VAL A 361 -19.84 19.60 1.04
CA VAL A 361 -19.14 20.30 2.11
C VAL A 361 -18.94 19.34 3.27
N GLY A 362 -17.86 19.53 4.01
CA GLY A 362 -17.54 18.64 5.10
C GLY A 362 -16.91 19.33 6.28
N VAL A 363 -17.19 18.80 7.46
CA VAL A 363 -16.54 19.17 8.71
C VAL A 363 -15.85 17.94 9.27
N GLY A 364 -14.68 18.13 9.85
CA GLY A 364 -13.91 17.06 10.45
C GLY A 364 -13.32 17.47 11.79
N PHE A 365 -13.14 16.49 12.65
CA PHE A 365 -12.45 16.65 13.92
C PHE A 365 -11.43 15.54 14.06
N ALA A 366 -10.16 15.90 14.28
CA ALA A 366 -9.08 14.95 14.22
C ALA A 366 -7.97 15.26 15.20
N ARG A 367 -7.33 14.19 15.64
CA ARG A 367 -6.09 14.23 16.41
C ARG A 367 -5.31 12.97 16.07
N TRP A 368 -4.11 13.13 15.56
CA TRP A 368 -3.25 11.99 15.23
C TRP A 368 -1.79 12.31 15.52
N ASP A 369 -1.06 11.25 15.78
CA ASP A 369 0.38 11.19 15.88
C ASP A 369 0.86 9.93 15.16
N TYR A 370 2.16 9.75 15.02
CA TYR A 370 2.78 8.62 14.34
C TYR A 370 3.76 7.91 15.26
N PHE A 371 3.89 6.61 15.04
CA PHE A 371 4.96 5.81 15.63
C PHE A 371 5.55 4.89 14.55
N ALA A 372 6.80 4.52 14.70
CA ALA A 372 7.46 3.60 13.78
C ALA A 372 7.36 2.16 14.30
N GLU A 373 7.17 1.23 13.38
CA GLU A 373 7.13 -0.20 13.66
C GLU A 373 7.88 -0.94 12.55
N GLN A 374 8.39 -2.13 12.83
CA GLN A 374 9.08 -2.96 11.84
C GLN A 374 8.34 -4.27 11.62
N ASN A 375 8.50 -4.86 10.41
CA ASN A 375 7.93 -6.15 10.06
C ASN A 375 6.40 -6.19 10.21
N VAL A 376 5.72 -5.19 9.72
CA VAL A 376 4.25 -5.18 9.63
C VAL A 376 3.83 -5.52 8.21
N ASN A 377 3.93 -4.59 7.27
CA ASN A 377 3.65 -4.87 5.86
C ASN A 377 4.87 -5.41 5.13
N GLU A 378 6.04 -4.91 5.47
CA GLU A 378 7.29 -5.19 4.77
C GLU A 378 8.32 -5.82 5.71
N LEU A 379 8.98 -6.87 5.23
CA LEU A 379 10.04 -7.52 5.98
C LEU A 379 11.25 -6.58 6.16
N VAL A 380 11.71 -6.42 7.41
CA VAL A 380 12.93 -5.64 7.75
C VAL A 380 12.82 -4.14 7.37
N ALA A 381 11.64 -3.65 7.07
CA ALA A 381 11.41 -2.22 6.84
C ALA A 381 10.87 -1.53 8.09
N THR A 382 11.23 -0.28 8.27
CA THR A 382 10.58 0.60 9.22
C THR A 382 9.40 1.27 8.53
N GLU A 383 8.23 1.19 9.15
CA GLU A 383 6.98 1.70 8.64
C GLU A 383 6.35 2.61 9.69
N PHE A 384 5.69 3.69 9.26
CA PHE A 384 5.01 4.59 10.17
C PHE A 384 3.52 4.30 10.21
N PHE A 385 2.98 4.16 11.42
CA PHE A 385 1.57 3.97 11.68
C PHE A 385 1.01 5.14 12.47
N THR A 386 -0.25 5.45 12.22
CA THR A 386 -0.96 6.50 12.97
C THR A 386 -1.53 5.96 14.26
N LYS A 387 -1.49 6.79 15.30
CA LYS A 387 -2.26 6.64 16.54
C LYS A 387 -3.13 7.88 16.74
N GLY A 388 -4.37 7.71 17.17
CA GLY A 388 -5.30 8.81 17.37
C GLY A 388 -6.66 8.54 16.76
N PHE A 389 -7.39 9.59 16.50
CA PHE A 389 -8.70 9.49 15.89
C PHE A 389 -8.91 10.57 14.83
N ASN A 390 -9.86 10.28 13.96
CA ASN A 390 -10.33 11.18 12.93
C ASN A 390 -11.82 10.91 12.71
N SER A 391 -12.62 11.95 12.67
CA SER A 391 -14.03 11.88 12.33
C SER A 391 -14.35 12.98 11.33
N SER A 392 -15.16 12.67 10.33
CA SER A 392 -15.65 13.64 9.37
C SER A 392 -17.10 13.39 9.00
N PHE A 393 -17.83 14.46 8.83
CA PHE A 393 -19.19 14.47 8.32
C PHE A 393 -19.19 15.28 7.02
N LEU A 394 -19.79 14.72 5.97
CA LEU A 394 -19.95 15.35 4.67
C LEU A 394 -21.43 15.40 4.31
N CYS A 395 -21.84 16.50 3.70
CA CYS A 395 -23.17 16.62 3.13
C CYS A 395 -23.14 17.51 1.89
N GLY A 396 -24.14 17.38 1.04
CA GLY A 396 -24.24 18.19 -0.17
C GLY A 396 -25.23 17.67 -1.18
N LEU A 397 -25.07 18.13 -2.41
CA LEU A 397 -25.94 17.82 -3.53
C LEU A 397 -25.22 16.87 -4.49
N ALA A 398 -25.91 15.85 -4.92
CA ALA A 398 -25.52 14.97 -6.00
C ALA A 398 -26.61 14.99 -7.07
N ASN A 399 -26.18 15.10 -8.31
CA ASN A 399 -27.06 14.99 -9.47
C ASN A 399 -26.57 13.81 -10.32
N GLU A 400 -27.45 12.89 -10.59
CA GLU A 400 -27.19 11.77 -11.50
C GLU A 400 -28.26 11.76 -12.59
N GLU A 401 -27.81 11.52 -13.81
CA GLU A 401 -28.68 11.32 -14.95
C GLU A 401 -29.74 10.26 -14.61
N GLU A 402 -31.00 10.45 -14.98
CA GLU A 402 -32.16 9.59 -14.68
C GLU A 402 -32.68 9.66 -13.25
N VAL A 403 -31.80 9.77 -12.24
CA VAL A 403 -32.23 9.88 -10.86
C VAL A 403 -32.50 11.34 -10.47
N GLY A 404 -31.76 12.28 -11.09
CA GLY A 404 -31.85 13.71 -10.80
C GLY A 404 -31.17 14.12 -9.49
N ASN A 405 -31.60 15.24 -8.92
CA ASN A 405 -31.01 15.79 -7.72
C ASN A 405 -31.35 14.98 -6.47
N ARG A 406 -30.32 14.70 -5.66
CA ARG A 406 -30.42 14.05 -4.34
C ARG A 406 -29.52 14.77 -3.36
N TYR A 407 -29.89 14.77 -2.10
CA TYR A 407 -28.96 15.12 -1.02
C TYR A 407 -28.10 13.90 -0.72
N TYR A 408 -26.81 14.13 -0.52
CA TYR A 408 -25.87 13.11 -0.04
C TYR A 408 -25.39 13.47 1.35
N THR A 409 -25.30 12.48 2.24
CA THR A 409 -24.69 12.64 3.54
C THR A 409 -23.86 11.42 3.90
N ALA A 410 -22.71 11.66 4.52
CA ALA A 410 -21.80 10.59 4.94
C ALA A 410 -21.07 10.95 6.23
N PHE A 411 -20.79 9.93 7.02
CA PHE A 411 -19.95 9.99 8.20
C PHE A 411 -18.80 8.99 8.05
N VAL A 412 -17.58 9.42 8.40
CA VAL A 412 -16.42 8.55 8.47
C VAL A 412 -15.73 8.78 9.81
N GLY A 413 -15.46 7.69 10.52
CA GLY A 413 -14.71 7.73 11.77
C GLY A 413 -13.60 6.69 11.75
N THR A 414 -12.42 7.06 12.23
CA THR A 414 -11.31 6.12 12.45
C THR A 414 -10.72 6.36 13.83
N TYR A 415 -10.45 5.29 14.51
CA TYR A 415 -9.73 5.27 15.78
C TYR A 415 -8.60 4.25 15.69
N ALA A 416 -7.38 4.67 16.00
CA ALA A 416 -6.21 3.81 15.94
C ALA A 416 -5.36 4.02 17.18
N TYR A 417 -4.91 2.93 17.79
CA TYR A 417 -4.17 2.98 19.05
C TYR A 417 -3.14 1.87 19.17
N LYS A 418 -1.97 2.23 19.70
CA LYS A 418 -0.92 1.28 20.10
C LYS A 418 -1.07 0.98 21.59
N ILE A 419 -1.45 -0.23 21.93
CA ILE A 419 -1.53 -0.69 23.32
C ILE A 419 -0.13 -1.19 23.72
N PRO A 420 0.51 -0.59 24.74
CA PRO A 420 1.82 -1.05 25.21
C PRO A 420 1.80 -2.54 25.53
N ASN A 421 2.84 -3.25 25.12
CA ASN A 421 3.05 -4.69 25.35
C ASN A 421 1.98 -5.64 24.76
N PHE A 422 0.97 -5.12 24.06
CA PHE A 422 -0.08 -5.95 23.48
C PHE A 422 -0.05 -5.91 21.94
N GLY A 423 -0.16 -4.73 21.35
CA GLY A 423 -0.20 -4.57 19.91
C GLY A 423 -0.86 -3.28 19.48
N TYR A 424 -1.20 -3.23 18.21
CA TYR A 424 -1.88 -2.10 17.58
C TYR A 424 -3.25 -2.53 17.06
N PHE A 425 -4.23 -1.69 17.24
CA PHE A 425 -5.53 -1.85 16.61
C PHE A 425 -5.98 -0.57 15.91
N ALA A 426 -6.73 -0.72 14.84
CA ALA A 426 -7.41 0.37 14.15
C ALA A 426 -8.84 -0.06 13.81
N LEU A 427 -9.78 0.79 14.17
CA LEU A 427 -11.19 0.65 13.86
C LEU A 427 -11.60 1.78 12.92
N ARG A 428 -12.29 1.44 11.84
CA ARG A 428 -12.84 2.41 10.89
C ARG A 428 -14.31 2.12 10.66
N GLY A 429 -15.14 3.15 10.75
CA GLY A 429 -16.54 3.12 10.40
C GLY A 429 -16.83 4.15 9.31
N LYS A 430 -17.56 3.76 8.29
CA LYS A 430 -18.08 4.64 7.25
C LYS A 430 -19.57 4.40 7.11
N TRP A 431 -20.33 5.45 7.06
CA TRP A 431 -21.77 5.39 6.77
C TRP A 431 -22.10 6.48 5.74
N GLY A 432 -22.95 6.15 4.78
CA GLY A 432 -23.39 7.10 3.77
C GLY A 432 -24.77 6.76 3.22
N THR A 433 -25.49 7.78 2.76
CA THR A 433 -26.81 7.64 2.16
C THR A 433 -27.12 8.78 1.20
N TYR A 434 -27.96 8.50 0.22
CA TYR A 434 -28.67 9.52 -0.54
C TYR A 434 -30.06 9.73 0.02
N ILE A 435 -30.56 10.97 -0.05
CA ILE A 435 -31.91 11.34 0.38
C ILE A 435 -32.61 12.00 -0.80
N LYS A 436 -33.76 11.46 -1.18
CA LYS A 436 -34.65 12.01 -2.21
C LYS A 436 -36.11 11.90 -1.74
N ASN A 437 -36.85 12.99 -1.83
CA ASN A 437 -38.24 13.05 -1.38
C ASN A 437 -38.41 12.51 0.05
N GLU A 438 -37.56 12.96 0.98
CA GLU A 438 -37.51 12.56 2.38
C GLU A 438 -37.22 11.08 2.65
N LYS A 439 -36.93 10.30 1.61
CA LYS A 439 -36.59 8.87 1.71
C LYS A 439 -35.10 8.64 1.53
N ALA A 440 -34.52 7.88 2.44
CA ALA A 440 -33.15 7.42 2.34
C ALA A 440 -33.03 6.33 1.27
N GLN A 441 -31.99 6.41 0.45
CA GLN A 441 -31.69 5.49 -0.66
C GLN A 441 -30.23 5.06 -0.59
N ASN A 442 -29.96 3.82 -0.94
CA ASN A 442 -28.60 3.28 -1.06
C ASN A 442 -27.75 3.56 0.20
N GLN A 443 -28.31 3.27 1.38
CA GLN A 443 -27.58 3.39 2.62
C GLN A 443 -26.51 2.29 2.71
N VAL A 444 -25.32 2.63 3.13
CA VAL A 444 -24.25 1.65 3.38
C VAL A 444 -23.52 2.00 4.68
N LEU A 445 -23.36 1.02 5.53
CA LEU A 445 -22.44 1.02 6.65
C LEU A 445 -21.29 0.07 6.33
N ASN A 446 -20.06 0.55 6.40
CA ASN A 446 -18.86 -0.25 6.33
C ASN A 446 -18.09 -0.10 7.65
N THR A 447 -17.73 -1.21 8.26
CA THR A 447 -16.90 -1.23 9.47
C THR A 447 -15.72 -2.17 9.25
N SER A 448 -14.52 -1.71 9.54
CA SER A 448 -13.31 -2.53 9.43
C SER A 448 -12.46 -2.43 10.69
N LEU A 449 -11.99 -3.58 11.15
CA LEU A 449 -11.07 -3.74 12.27
C LEU A 449 -9.76 -4.31 11.77
N LEU A 450 -8.67 -3.73 12.21
CA LEU A 450 -7.34 -4.26 12.06
C LEU A 450 -6.70 -4.40 13.43
N PHE A 451 -6.05 -5.53 13.65
CA PHE A 451 -5.19 -5.76 14.80
C PHE A 451 -3.90 -6.44 14.37
N TYR A 452 -2.78 -6.02 14.95
CA TYR A 452 -1.56 -6.84 14.96
C TYR A 452 -0.90 -6.81 16.34
N SER A 453 -0.36 -7.96 16.76
CA SER A 453 0.31 -8.09 18.05
C SER A 453 1.67 -7.39 18.06
N ASN A 454 2.22 -7.12 19.23
CA ASN A 454 3.64 -6.86 19.39
C ASN A 454 4.46 -8.07 18.90
N ILE A 455 5.73 -7.85 18.64
CA ILE A 455 6.67 -8.93 18.30
C ILE A 455 6.88 -9.81 19.52
N ILE A 456 6.63 -11.10 19.36
CA ILE A 456 6.88 -12.14 20.36
C ILE A 456 8.11 -12.92 19.91
N ASN A 457 9.13 -12.99 20.78
CA ASN A 457 10.36 -13.66 20.45
C ASN A 457 10.28 -15.17 20.79
N PHE A 458 10.45 -16.02 19.78
CA PHE A 458 10.63 -17.46 19.94
C PHE A 458 12.12 -17.80 19.86
N GLY A 459 12.80 -17.79 21.00
CA GLY A 459 14.23 -17.99 21.07
C GLY A 459 15.05 -16.90 20.36
N LYS A 460 16.29 -17.24 19.97
CA LYS A 460 17.25 -16.27 19.39
C LYS A 460 17.08 -16.02 17.88
N LYS A 461 16.33 -16.87 17.17
CA LYS A 461 16.34 -16.90 15.68
C LYS A 461 15.01 -16.61 15.01
N ILE A 462 13.92 -16.68 15.74
CA ILE A 462 12.57 -16.54 15.21
C ILE A 462 11.80 -15.54 16.07
N PHE A 463 10.98 -14.73 15.46
CA PHE A 463 9.96 -13.96 16.16
C PHE A 463 8.61 -14.13 15.46
N PHE A 464 7.57 -13.85 16.18
CA PHE A 464 6.18 -14.06 15.77
C PHE A 464 5.39 -12.77 15.87
N ARG A 465 4.43 -12.62 14.97
CA ARG A 465 3.40 -11.57 15.01
C ARG A 465 2.07 -12.13 14.51
N GLN A 466 1.01 -11.84 15.24
CA GLN A 466 -0.36 -12.18 14.87
C GLN A 466 -1.02 -11.00 14.17
N PHE A 467 -1.69 -11.24 13.05
CA PHE A 467 -2.57 -10.28 12.37
C PHE A 467 -4.00 -10.78 12.42
N VAL A 468 -4.94 -9.85 12.62
CA VAL A 468 -6.38 -10.07 12.51
C VAL A 468 -7.00 -8.91 11.76
N ARG A 469 -7.81 -9.22 10.75
CA ARG A 469 -8.62 -8.23 10.01
C ARG A 469 -10.06 -8.70 10.03
N ALA A 470 -10.98 -7.78 10.24
CA ALA A 470 -12.41 -8.06 10.11
C ALA A 470 -13.09 -6.91 9.38
N ASN A 471 -14.01 -7.24 8.48
CA ASN A 471 -14.83 -6.26 7.78
C ASN A 471 -16.30 -6.66 7.89
N PHE A 472 -17.15 -5.68 8.12
CA PHE A 472 -18.59 -5.82 8.10
C PHE A 472 -19.19 -4.71 7.25
N ASN A 473 -20.04 -5.09 6.31
CA ASN A 473 -20.77 -4.16 5.47
C ASN A 473 -22.26 -4.47 5.55
N GLN A 474 -23.07 -3.43 5.66
CA GLN A 474 -24.52 -3.55 5.65
C GLN A 474 -25.09 -2.47 4.73
N GLY A 475 -25.91 -2.88 3.80
CA GLY A 475 -26.70 -2.03 2.93
C GLY A 475 -28.16 -2.03 3.32
N TRP A 476 -28.85 -0.93 3.03
CA TRP A 476 -30.31 -0.77 3.18
C TRP A 476 -30.84 0.08 2.03
N ASN A 477 -32.09 -0.14 1.68
CA ASN A 477 -32.81 0.63 0.66
C ASN A 477 -32.04 0.69 -0.67
N PHE A 478 -31.46 -0.43 -1.06
CA PHE A 478 -30.79 -0.56 -2.34
C PHE A 478 -31.81 -0.49 -3.49
N ALA A 479 -31.40 0.10 -4.60
CA ALA A 479 -32.13 -0.04 -5.85
C ALA A 479 -32.06 -1.51 -6.33
N ALA A 480 -33.00 -1.91 -7.16
CA ALA A 480 -33.01 -3.25 -7.73
C ALA A 480 -31.65 -3.62 -8.34
N ASN A 481 -31.17 -4.83 -8.10
CA ASN A 481 -29.89 -5.36 -8.56
C ASN A 481 -28.61 -4.69 -8.00
N GLN A 482 -28.72 -3.97 -6.90
CA GLN A 482 -27.56 -3.46 -6.17
C GLN A 482 -27.24 -4.40 -5.00
N ASP A 483 -26.04 -4.94 -5.00
CA ASP A 483 -25.50 -5.80 -3.95
C ASP A 483 -24.14 -5.34 -3.50
N LEU A 484 -23.85 -5.53 -2.22
CA LEU A 484 -22.49 -5.57 -1.72
C LEU A 484 -21.85 -6.89 -2.12
N PHE A 485 -20.54 -6.90 -2.36
CA PHE A 485 -19.83 -8.13 -2.69
C PHE A 485 -18.46 -8.20 -1.99
N LEU A 486 -17.98 -9.42 -1.80
CA LEU A 486 -16.63 -9.69 -1.29
C LEU A 486 -15.87 -10.58 -2.26
N ASN A 487 -14.63 -10.17 -2.54
CA ASN A 487 -13.62 -10.94 -3.24
C ASN A 487 -12.24 -10.70 -2.58
N ASP A 488 -11.17 -11.24 -3.13
CA ASP A 488 -9.80 -11.06 -2.58
C ASP A 488 -9.39 -9.58 -2.49
N GLN A 489 -9.76 -8.77 -3.47
CA GLN A 489 -9.33 -7.36 -3.56
C GLN A 489 -10.01 -6.48 -2.50
N ASN A 490 -11.25 -6.76 -2.13
CA ASN A 490 -12.01 -5.95 -1.16
C ASN A 490 -12.19 -6.60 0.21
N GLY A 491 -11.23 -7.43 0.61
CA GLY A 491 -11.16 -8.00 1.96
C GLY A 491 -11.92 -9.31 2.16
N GLY A 492 -12.30 -10.00 1.08
CA GLY A 492 -12.85 -11.34 1.10
C GLY A 492 -11.78 -12.43 1.30
N VAL A 493 -12.03 -13.63 0.76
CA VAL A 493 -11.12 -14.78 0.88
C VAL A 493 -10.01 -14.69 -0.15
N ARG A 494 -8.75 -14.86 0.27
CA ARG A 494 -7.56 -14.85 -0.60
C ARG A 494 -7.69 -15.80 -1.78
N GLY A 495 -7.31 -15.33 -2.98
CA GLY A 495 -7.34 -16.10 -4.20
C GLY A 495 -8.73 -16.29 -4.82
N ILE A 496 -9.77 -15.74 -4.21
CA ILE A 496 -11.13 -15.73 -4.75
C ILE A 496 -11.40 -14.34 -5.35
N PHE A 497 -11.14 -14.21 -6.65
CA PHE A 497 -11.30 -12.94 -7.37
C PHE A 497 -12.72 -12.75 -7.93
N LEU A 498 -13.55 -13.80 -7.96
CA LEU A 498 -14.92 -13.70 -8.41
C LEU A 498 -15.84 -13.17 -7.31
N ASN A 499 -16.84 -12.39 -7.69
CA ASN A 499 -17.85 -11.84 -6.78
C ASN A 499 -18.90 -12.90 -6.40
N LEU A 500 -18.46 -14.03 -5.83
CA LEU A 500 -19.32 -15.13 -5.44
C LEU A 500 -20.19 -14.81 -4.21
N LEU A 501 -19.64 -14.02 -3.31
CA LEU A 501 -20.33 -13.55 -2.11
C LEU A 501 -20.97 -12.19 -2.39
N ARG A 502 -22.26 -12.19 -2.62
CA ARG A 502 -23.07 -11.00 -2.92
C ARG A 502 -24.30 -10.97 -2.05
N GLY A 503 -24.71 -9.78 -1.61
CA GLY A 503 -25.92 -9.58 -0.83
C GLY A 503 -26.01 -8.17 -0.22
N GLU A 504 -27.04 -7.92 0.58
CA GLU A 504 -27.23 -6.66 1.30
C GLU A 504 -26.25 -6.50 2.46
N ARG A 505 -25.72 -7.62 2.95
CA ARG A 505 -24.76 -7.65 4.06
C ARG A 505 -23.63 -8.60 3.78
N THR A 506 -22.43 -8.19 4.18
CA THR A 506 -21.23 -9.02 4.06
C THR A 506 -20.39 -8.94 5.32
N PHE A 507 -19.75 -10.04 5.66
CA PHE A 507 -18.80 -10.10 6.78
C PHE A 507 -17.59 -10.92 6.36
N SER A 508 -16.41 -10.47 6.75
CA SER A 508 -15.19 -11.26 6.58
C SER A 508 -14.27 -11.13 7.78
N VAL A 509 -13.56 -12.19 8.08
CA VAL A 509 -12.47 -12.20 9.04
C VAL A 509 -11.28 -12.94 8.46
N SER A 510 -10.08 -12.39 8.66
CA SER A 510 -8.80 -12.97 8.26
C SER A 510 -7.87 -13.01 9.46
N ILE A 511 -7.36 -14.19 9.78
CA ILE A 511 -6.40 -14.43 10.86
C ILE A 511 -5.12 -14.92 10.21
N GLU A 512 -3.98 -14.25 10.49
CA GLU A 512 -2.70 -14.56 9.87
C GLU A 512 -1.58 -14.53 10.90
N PRO A 513 -1.16 -15.69 11.45
CA PRO A 513 0.07 -15.83 12.21
C PRO A 513 1.30 -15.82 11.29
N ASN A 514 2.26 -14.94 11.58
CA ASN A 514 3.51 -14.81 10.84
C ASN A 514 4.72 -15.17 11.71
N PHE A 515 5.61 -15.99 11.20
CA PHE A 515 6.88 -16.37 11.81
C PHE A 515 8.02 -15.84 10.96
N TYR A 516 8.82 -14.95 11.50
CA TYR A 516 9.90 -14.25 10.82
C TYR A 516 11.25 -14.84 11.24
N ALA A 517 12.12 -15.06 10.25
CA ALA A 517 13.51 -15.42 10.49
C ALA A 517 14.35 -14.19 10.82
N LYS A 518 15.12 -14.23 11.89
CA LYS A 518 16.08 -13.17 12.28
C LYS A 518 17.40 -13.24 11.52
N PHE A 519 17.54 -14.19 10.62
CA PHE A 519 18.72 -14.39 9.79
C PHE A 519 18.38 -14.19 8.33
N LYS A 520 19.38 -13.85 7.56
CA LYS A 520 19.27 -13.71 6.10
C LYS A 520 19.99 -14.85 5.42
N VAL A 521 19.42 -15.30 4.31
CA VAL A 521 20.05 -16.27 3.42
C VAL A 521 20.34 -15.58 2.10
N VAL A 522 21.62 -15.39 1.76
CA VAL A 522 22.04 -14.68 0.54
C VAL A 522 21.36 -13.30 0.38
N GLY A 523 21.22 -12.57 1.50
CA GLY A 523 20.55 -11.26 1.52
C GLY A 523 19.01 -11.31 1.54
N PHE A 524 18.39 -12.48 1.41
CA PHE A 524 16.95 -12.63 1.53
C PHE A 524 16.52 -12.71 2.99
N SER A 525 15.59 -11.86 3.37
CA SER A 525 14.81 -11.96 4.59
C SER A 525 13.54 -12.76 4.29
N GLY A 526 13.10 -13.59 5.22
CA GLY A 526 11.96 -14.46 4.99
C GLY A 526 11.02 -14.58 6.20
N SER A 527 9.75 -14.84 5.90
CA SER A 527 8.74 -15.25 6.88
C SER A 527 7.90 -16.39 6.32
N VAL A 528 7.46 -17.25 7.23
CA VAL A 528 6.43 -18.26 6.94
C VAL A 528 5.16 -17.82 7.66
N PHE A 529 4.03 -17.91 6.99
CA PHE A 529 2.75 -17.58 7.59
C PHE A 529 1.71 -18.67 7.30
N ALA A 530 0.74 -18.78 8.19
CA ALA A 530 -0.50 -19.47 7.93
C ALA A 530 -1.63 -18.44 7.80
N PHE A 531 -2.78 -18.83 7.28
CA PHE A 531 -3.96 -17.99 7.31
C PHE A 531 -5.26 -18.81 7.39
N ALA A 532 -6.26 -18.16 7.95
CA ALA A 532 -7.64 -18.57 7.91
C ALA A 532 -8.49 -17.36 7.52
N ASP A 533 -9.11 -17.42 6.35
CA ASP A 533 -10.02 -16.39 5.84
C ASP A 533 -11.44 -16.97 5.83
N ILE A 534 -12.38 -16.28 6.43
CA ILE A 534 -13.80 -16.63 6.47
C ILE A 534 -14.59 -15.44 5.95
N ALA A 535 -15.44 -15.64 4.96
CA ALA A 535 -16.27 -14.61 4.40
C ALA A 535 -17.72 -15.09 4.20
N MET A 536 -18.68 -14.23 4.50
CA MET A 536 -20.09 -14.51 4.47
C MET A 536 -20.85 -13.38 3.78
N ALA A 537 -21.96 -13.73 3.13
CA ALA A 537 -22.90 -12.78 2.57
C ALA A 537 -24.35 -13.21 2.83
N GLY A 538 -25.27 -12.25 2.84
CA GLY A 538 -26.70 -12.51 3.01
C GLY A 538 -27.55 -11.37 2.46
N SER A 539 -28.80 -11.72 2.02
CA SER A 539 -29.82 -10.80 1.51
C SER A 539 -31.18 -11.18 2.03
N GLY A 540 -32.08 -10.19 2.14
CA GLY A 540 -33.48 -10.39 2.45
C GLY A 540 -33.80 -10.81 3.88
N GLU A 541 -35.06 -11.22 4.07
CA GLU A 541 -35.61 -11.76 5.32
C GLU A 541 -35.30 -13.26 5.39
N GLY A 542 -34.58 -13.73 6.31
CA GLY A 542 -34.19 -15.14 6.44
C GLY A 542 -32.94 -15.27 7.30
N LYS A 543 -32.11 -16.27 6.98
CA LYS A 543 -30.83 -16.41 7.67
C LYS A 543 -29.97 -15.15 7.41
N TYR A 544 -29.47 -14.55 8.49
CA TYR A 544 -28.68 -13.32 8.42
C TYR A 544 -27.52 -13.41 7.43
N PHE A 545 -26.86 -14.56 7.39
CA PHE A 545 -25.90 -14.94 6.35
C PHE A 545 -26.32 -16.31 5.75
N ASN A 546 -26.45 -16.38 4.44
CA ASN A 546 -26.84 -17.60 3.71
C ASN A 546 -25.75 -18.15 2.79
N LYS A 547 -24.69 -17.39 2.57
CA LYS A 547 -23.51 -17.79 1.78
C LYS A 547 -22.27 -17.72 2.63
N LEU A 548 -21.40 -18.72 2.55
CA LEU A 548 -20.15 -18.84 3.30
C LEU A 548 -19.05 -19.35 2.37
N ILE A 549 -17.91 -18.67 2.35
CA ILE A 549 -16.67 -19.17 1.75
C ILE A 549 -15.58 -19.14 2.82
N GLN A 550 -14.81 -20.22 2.89
CA GLN A 550 -13.68 -20.37 3.78
C GLN A 550 -12.42 -20.64 2.97
N GLY A 551 -11.29 -20.09 3.41
CA GLY A 551 -9.97 -20.35 2.84
C GLY A 551 -8.94 -20.53 3.93
N TYR A 552 -8.14 -21.57 3.82
CA TYR A 552 -7.06 -21.90 4.74
C TYR A 552 -5.78 -22.10 3.97
N GLY A 553 -4.65 -21.72 4.52
CA GLY A 553 -3.42 -21.95 3.80
C GLY A 553 -2.15 -21.62 4.55
N LEU A 554 -1.06 -21.89 3.85
CA LEU A 554 0.31 -21.61 4.28
C LEU A 554 1.03 -20.83 3.19
N GLY A 555 1.90 -19.92 3.58
CA GLY A 555 2.68 -19.15 2.63
C GLY A 555 4.10 -18.89 3.09
N LEU A 556 4.94 -18.60 2.11
CA LEU A 556 6.31 -18.14 2.28
C LEU A 556 6.42 -16.75 1.68
N ARG A 557 6.93 -15.83 2.45
CA ARG A 557 7.16 -14.43 2.07
C ARG A 557 8.65 -14.14 2.13
N VAL A 558 9.21 -13.57 1.06
CA VAL A 558 10.63 -13.24 0.99
C VAL A 558 10.84 -11.83 0.45
N ARG A 559 11.95 -11.21 0.85
CA ARG A 559 12.37 -9.88 0.42
C ARG A 559 13.88 -9.83 0.27
N ASN A 560 14.36 -9.14 -0.75
CA ASN A 560 15.79 -8.80 -0.89
C ASN A 560 15.93 -7.37 -1.41
N LEU A 561 16.15 -6.44 -0.51
CA LEU A 561 16.33 -5.02 -0.84
C LEU A 561 17.56 -4.75 -1.72
N GLY A 562 18.60 -5.59 -1.59
CA GLY A 562 19.82 -5.46 -2.40
C GLY A 562 19.62 -5.83 -3.87
N LEU A 563 18.64 -6.69 -4.17
CA LEU A 563 18.25 -7.08 -5.53
C LEU A 563 17.04 -6.31 -6.05
N GLY A 564 16.50 -5.37 -5.26
CA GLY A 564 15.26 -4.68 -5.61
C GLY A 564 14.01 -5.57 -5.52
N ILE A 565 14.11 -6.74 -4.90
CA ILE A 565 12.96 -7.61 -4.66
C ILE A 565 12.28 -7.14 -3.37
N ASP A 566 11.29 -6.26 -3.52
CA ASP A 566 10.60 -5.66 -2.39
C ASP A 566 9.64 -6.64 -1.72
N TYR A 567 9.05 -7.56 -2.49
CA TYR A 567 8.06 -8.49 -1.98
C TYR A 567 7.84 -9.66 -2.94
N PHE A 568 7.92 -10.85 -2.41
CA PHE A 568 7.50 -12.08 -3.09
C PHE A 568 6.77 -12.97 -2.10
N ASP A 569 5.58 -13.41 -2.48
CA ASP A 569 4.70 -14.24 -1.66
C ASP A 569 4.26 -15.47 -2.46
N LEU A 570 4.55 -16.65 -1.94
CA LEU A 570 4.05 -17.90 -2.46
C LEU A 570 3.10 -18.52 -1.44
N THR A 571 1.86 -18.72 -1.83
CA THR A 571 0.79 -19.16 -0.94
C THR A 571 0.09 -20.40 -1.50
N PHE A 572 -0.10 -21.40 -0.66
CA PHE A 572 -0.95 -22.55 -0.92
C PHE A 572 -2.26 -22.36 -0.18
N ALA A 573 -3.37 -22.36 -0.89
CA ALA A 573 -4.70 -22.12 -0.35
C ALA A 573 -5.63 -23.30 -0.60
N TYR A 574 -6.45 -23.65 0.39
CA TYR A 574 -7.49 -24.67 0.33
C TYR A 574 -8.85 -24.06 0.70
N TYR A 575 -9.87 -24.39 -0.07
CA TYR A 575 -11.22 -23.86 0.04
C TYR A 575 -12.25 -24.99 0.17
N PRO A 576 -12.63 -25.39 1.40
CA PRO A 576 -13.50 -26.55 1.60
C PRO A 576 -14.90 -26.40 1.00
N ASN A 577 -15.42 -25.18 0.87
CA ASN A 577 -16.82 -24.92 0.50
C ASN A 577 -16.97 -24.27 -0.90
N LEU A 578 -15.99 -24.48 -1.81
CA LEU A 578 -16.02 -23.83 -3.13
C LEU A 578 -16.69 -24.65 -4.24
N ASN A 579 -17.29 -25.80 -3.92
CA ASN A 579 -17.81 -26.78 -4.88
C ASN A 579 -18.91 -26.27 -5.83
N GLU A 580 -19.64 -25.21 -5.45
CA GLU A 580 -20.74 -24.64 -6.24
C GLU A 580 -20.28 -23.90 -7.51
N ALA A 581 -19.01 -23.47 -7.60
CA ALA A 581 -18.54 -22.58 -8.66
C ALA A 581 -17.70 -23.27 -9.75
N LYS A 582 -17.66 -24.62 -9.83
CA LYS A 582 -16.75 -25.38 -10.72
C LYS A 582 -15.27 -24.99 -10.57
N GLN A 583 -14.88 -24.42 -9.42
CA GLN A 583 -13.51 -24.07 -9.12
C GLN A 583 -12.82 -25.17 -8.31
N LYS A 584 -11.51 -25.24 -8.44
CA LYS A 584 -10.71 -26.20 -7.67
C LYS A 584 -10.69 -25.80 -6.20
N ASN A 585 -10.81 -26.78 -5.30
CA ASN A 585 -10.76 -26.56 -3.85
C ASN A 585 -9.36 -26.16 -3.34
N TRP A 586 -8.37 -26.08 -4.19
CA TRP A 586 -7.02 -25.63 -3.85
C TRP A 586 -6.45 -24.71 -4.94
N ASN A 587 -5.59 -23.80 -4.55
CA ASN A 587 -4.92 -22.87 -5.45
C ASN A 587 -3.51 -22.58 -4.96
N VAL A 588 -2.64 -22.20 -5.90
CA VAL A 588 -1.30 -21.67 -5.62
C VAL A 588 -1.28 -20.23 -6.08
N LEU A 589 -1.04 -19.31 -5.14
CA LEU A 589 -1.00 -17.89 -5.39
C LEU A 589 0.44 -17.42 -5.36
N VAL A 590 0.82 -16.65 -6.36
CA VAL A 590 2.13 -15.99 -6.43
C VAL A 590 1.89 -14.49 -6.57
N ASN A 591 2.39 -13.73 -5.60
CA ASN A 591 2.23 -12.28 -5.57
C ASN A 591 3.60 -11.61 -5.46
N PHE A 592 3.80 -10.55 -6.23
CA PHE A 592 4.98 -9.70 -6.20
C PHE A 592 4.72 -8.36 -5.53
N SER A 593 3.51 -8.13 -5.08
CA SER A 593 3.11 -6.98 -4.29
C SER A 593 2.28 -7.42 -3.09
N ASN A 594 2.35 -6.68 -1.99
CA ASN A 594 1.51 -6.94 -0.83
C ASN A 594 0.14 -6.29 -1.04
N SER A 595 -0.79 -7.00 -1.68
CA SER A 595 -2.17 -6.57 -1.89
C SER A 595 -2.96 -6.36 -0.58
N ARG A 596 -2.44 -6.88 0.53
CA ARG A 596 -3.06 -6.76 1.86
C ARG A 596 -2.27 -5.85 2.80
N LYS A 597 -1.55 -4.88 2.25
CA LYS A 597 -0.88 -3.86 3.07
C LYS A 597 -1.85 -3.23 4.06
N ILE A 598 -1.38 -3.12 5.28
CA ILE A 598 -2.08 -2.36 6.31
C ILE A 598 -1.88 -0.89 5.96
N GLY A 599 -2.91 -0.29 5.38
CA GLY A 599 -2.89 1.12 5.02
C GLY A 599 -2.76 2.02 6.24
N ASN A 600 -2.28 3.23 6.00
CA ASN A 600 -2.29 4.27 7.01
C ASN A 600 -3.72 4.80 7.16
N TYR A 601 -4.48 4.23 8.08
CA TYR A 601 -5.91 4.51 8.27
C TYR A 601 -6.24 5.99 8.48
N ALA A 602 -5.34 6.79 9.03
CA ALA A 602 -5.59 8.23 9.18
C ALA A 602 -5.31 9.03 7.90
N GLY A 603 -4.35 8.61 7.06
CA GLY A 603 -4.07 9.25 5.77
C GLY A 603 -5.18 9.06 4.75
N THR A 604 -5.81 7.88 4.73
CA THR A 604 -6.89 7.54 3.79
C THR A 604 -8.24 8.19 4.12
N LEU A 605 -8.40 8.80 5.28
CA LEU A 605 -9.66 9.47 5.66
C LEU A 605 -9.96 10.72 4.84
N TYR A 606 -8.94 11.36 4.32
CA TYR A 606 -9.10 12.52 3.44
C TYR A 606 -9.14 12.14 1.97
N ASP A 607 -8.83 10.90 1.65
CA ASP A 607 -8.90 10.37 0.31
C ASP A 607 -10.25 9.67 0.11
N SER A 608 -11.31 10.46 0.07
CA SER A 608 -12.67 9.94 -0.06
C SER A 608 -13.02 9.63 -1.54
N LYS A 609 -12.13 8.99 -2.29
CA LYS A 609 -12.45 8.48 -3.64
C LYS A 609 -13.66 7.52 -3.60
N THR A 610 -13.88 6.85 -2.47
CA THR A 610 -14.72 5.67 -2.32
C THR A 610 -16.19 5.87 -2.03
N MET A 611 -16.66 7.07 -1.69
CA MET A 611 -18.04 7.18 -1.17
C MET A 611 -19.10 7.69 -2.14
N ILE A 612 -18.73 8.25 -3.28
CA ILE A 612 -19.70 9.01 -4.07
C ILE A 612 -20.25 8.22 -5.25
N PHE A 613 -19.52 7.28 -5.77
CA PHE A 613 -19.96 6.46 -6.90
C PHE A 613 -19.73 4.98 -6.60
N GLN A 614 -20.53 4.41 -5.69
CA GLN A 614 -20.51 2.96 -5.42
C GLN A 614 -20.88 2.12 -6.65
N ASN A 615 -21.42 2.73 -7.69
CA ASN A 615 -21.79 2.06 -8.94
C ASN A 615 -20.79 2.29 -10.09
N ALA A 616 -19.75 3.10 -9.91
CA ALA A 616 -18.68 3.17 -10.88
C ALA A 616 -17.72 2.01 -10.62
N PRO A 617 -17.35 1.23 -11.63
CA PRO A 617 -16.30 0.21 -11.51
C PRO A 617 -14.93 0.89 -11.44
N ILE A 618 -14.76 1.82 -10.52
CA ILE A 618 -13.44 2.33 -10.15
C ILE A 618 -13.01 1.44 -8.99
N ASP A 619 -12.35 0.37 -9.33
CA ASP A 619 -11.62 -0.44 -8.39
C ASP A 619 -10.69 0.45 -7.60
N ASP A 620 -10.86 0.44 -6.27
CA ASP A 620 -9.89 0.93 -5.31
C ASP A 620 -8.64 0.02 -5.32
N ALA A 621 -8.04 -0.12 -6.47
CA ALA A 621 -6.73 -0.71 -6.58
C ALA A 621 -5.73 0.43 -6.43
N ASP A 622 -5.15 0.50 -5.26
CA ASP A 622 -3.85 1.08 -4.95
C ASP A 622 -3.54 2.50 -5.49
N ILE A 623 -3.85 3.48 -4.66
CA ILE A 623 -3.03 4.70 -4.63
C ILE A 623 -2.48 4.93 -3.22
#